data_26d136d619132803ec027ef2371c264c
#
_entry.id   26d136d619132803ec027ef2371c264c
#
_cell.length_a   1.000
_cell.length_b   1.000
_cell.length_c   1.000
_cell.angle_alpha   90.00
_cell.angle_beta   90.00
_cell.angle_gamma   90.00
#
_symmetry.space_group_name_H-M   'P 1'
#
loop_
_entity.id
_entity.type
_entity.pdbx_description
1 polymer ?
#
loop_
_entity_poly.entity_id
_entity_poly.type
_entity_poly.pdbx_seq_one_letter_code
_entity_poly.pdbx_strand_id
1 'polypeptide(L)'
;MPTDRVRSESAAAVLAGDPDFLVLRRLPRVDRYAGPDGETLKRAFFVDVETTGLEASSDAIIQFCGVPFDYAPASGRVYGIHPAITCFEDPGRPIPPFVVEKTGITDAMVAGQRLDE
;
A
#
# COMPACT_ATOMS: atom_id res chain seq x y z
N MET A 1 -12.64 33.96 -4.28
CA MET A 1 -13.23 32.67 -3.84
C MET A 1 -12.13 31.82 -3.24
N PRO A 2 -12.32 31.28 -2.03
CA PRO A 2 -11.37 30.30 -1.50
C PRO A 2 -11.30 29.10 -2.42
N THR A 3 -10.09 28.57 -2.64
CA THR A 3 -9.91 27.33 -3.39
C THR A 3 -10.58 26.16 -2.65
N ASP A 4 -10.95 25.09 -3.36
CA ASP A 4 -11.56 23.90 -2.73
C ASP A 4 -10.70 23.35 -1.59
N ARG A 5 -9.39 23.47 -1.70
CA ARG A 5 -8.46 23.09 -0.62
C ARG A 5 -8.63 23.90 0.66
N VAL A 6 -8.83 25.22 0.55
CA VAL A 6 -9.07 26.10 1.71
C VAL A 6 -10.38 25.73 2.41
N ARG A 7 -11.42 25.40 1.65
CA ARG A 7 -12.71 24.96 2.19
C ARG A 7 -12.56 23.62 2.92
N SER A 8 -11.83 22.67 2.35
CA SER A 8 -11.59 21.35 2.95
C SER A 8 -10.80 21.47 4.26
N GLU A 9 -9.78 22.32 4.30
CA GLU A 9 -9.00 22.56 5.53
C GLU A 9 -9.85 23.20 6.63
N SER A 10 -10.70 24.17 6.29
CA SER A 10 -11.62 24.80 7.25
C SER A 10 -12.64 23.80 7.78
N ALA A 11 -13.23 22.96 6.94
CA ALA A 11 -14.17 21.93 7.35
C ALA A 11 -13.48 20.87 8.23
N ALA A 12 -12.27 20.45 7.89
CA ALA A 12 -11.49 19.52 8.68
C ALA A 12 -11.15 20.08 10.08
N ALA A 13 -10.83 21.38 10.17
CA ALA A 13 -10.56 22.03 11.44
C ALA A 13 -11.79 22.09 12.34
N VAL A 14 -12.97 22.38 11.78
CA VAL A 14 -14.25 22.38 12.53
C VAL A 14 -14.54 20.98 13.07
N LEU A 15 -14.48 19.95 12.23
CA LEU A 15 -14.77 18.57 12.63
C LEU A 15 -13.73 18.03 13.63
N ALA A 16 -12.46 18.41 13.51
CA ALA A 16 -11.43 18.00 14.47
C ALA A 16 -11.63 18.57 15.88
N GLY A 17 -12.41 19.65 16.01
CA GLY A 17 -12.80 20.22 17.30
C GLY A 17 -14.04 19.58 17.94
N ASP A 18 -14.72 18.70 17.24
CA ASP A 18 -15.94 18.03 17.70
C ASP A 18 -15.60 16.60 18.18
N PRO A 19 -15.90 16.24 19.45
CA PRO A 19 -15.54 14.94 20.02
C PRO A 19 -16.23 13.74 19.34
N ASP A 20 -17.31 13.96 18.59
CA ASP A 20 -18.03 12.91 17.88
C ASP A 20 -17.39 12.55 16.52
N PHE A 21 -16.34 13.27 16.10
CA PHE A 21 -15.68 13.08 14.82
C PHE A 21 -14.20 12.75 14.97
N LEU A 22 -13.71 11.83 14.11
CA LEU A 22 -12.29 11.56 13.89
C LEU A 22 -11.92 11.99 12.47
N VAL A 23 -11.10 13.03 12.35
CA VAL A 23 -10.63 13.52 11.06
C VAL A 23 -9.32 12.86 10.71
N LEU A 24 -9.33 12.03 9.66
CA LEU A 24 -8.13 11.39 9.10
C LEU A 24 -7.66 12.15 7.85
N ARG A 25 -6.37 12.44 7.79
CA ARG A 25 -5.75 13.03 6.60
C ARG A 25 -5.07 11.96 5.78
N ARG A 26 -5.27 12.02 4.45
CA ARG A 26 -4.49 11.16 3.55
C ARG A 26 -3.01 11.52 3.68
N LEU A 27 -2.16 10.50 3.84
CA LEU A 27 -0.73 10.69 3.82
C LEU A 27 -0.28 11.26 2.46
N PRO A 28 0.59 12.27 2.45
CA PRO A 28 1.14 12.77 1.20
C PRO A 28 1.98 11.68 0.53
N ARG A 29 1.90 11.59 -0.79
CA ARG A 29 2.81 10.74 -1.55
C ARG A 29 4.19 11.39 -1.54
N VAL A 30 5.19 10.64 -1.12
CA VAL A 30 6.58 11.08 -1.04
C VAL A 30 7.43 10.09 -1.85
N ASP A 31 8.06 10.59 -2.91
CA ASP A 31 8.93 9.78 -3.77
C ASP A 31 10.40 9.86 -3.33
N ARG A 32 10.74 10.84 -2.49
CA ARG A 32 12.10 11.04 -1.96
C ARG A 32 12.07 11.67 -0.57
N TYR A 33 12.74 11.03 0.37
CA TYR A 33 12.88 11.51 1.76
C TYR A 33 14.21 12.21 2.02
N ALA A 34 15.29 11.79 1.36
CA ALA A 34 16.60 12.41 1.46
C ALA A 34 17.25 12.53 0.08
N GLY A 35 18.10 13.51 -0.08
CA GLY A 35 18.91 13.71 -1.28
C GLY A 35 20.23 12.96 -1.21
N PRO A 36 20.97 12.88 -2.34
CA PRO A 36 22.28 12.28 -2.36
C PRO A 36 23.25 13.08 -1.47
N ASP A 37 23.91 12.39 -0.54
CA ASP A 37 24.85 12.96 0.43
C ASP A 37 26.13 12.13 0.57
N GLY A 38 26.36 11.19 -0.37
CA GLY A 38 27.55 10.35 -0.41
C GLY A 38 27.46 9.07 0.41
N GLU A 39 26.33 8.78 1.10
CA GLU A 39 26.14 7.50 1.77
C GLU A 39 25.99 6.35 0.76
N THR A 40 26.51 5.18 1.13
CA THR A 40 26.31 3.96 0.36
C THR A 40 24.88 3.49 0.53
N LEU A 41 24.16 3.34 -0.59
CA LEU A 41 22.76 2.93 -0.60
C LEU A 41 22.61 1.45 -0.93
N LYS A 42 21.61 0.83 -0.34
CA LYS A 42 21.07 -0.48 -0.69
C LYS A 42 19.60 -0.36 -1.04
N ARG A 43 19.12 -1.30 -1.85
CA ARG A 43 17.69 -1.42 -2.17
C ARG A 43 17.05 -2.46 -1.28
N ALA A 44 15.87 -2.13 -0.79
CA ALA A 44 14.99 -3.01 -0.06
C ALA A 44 13.56 -2.93 -0.62
N PHE A 45 12.68 -3.81 -0.15
CA PHE A 45 11.28 -3.85 -0.53
C PHE A 45 10.40 -3.88 0.71
N PHE A 46 9.38 -3.04 0.74
CA PHE A 46 8.19 -3.33 1.51
C PHE A 46 7.33 -4.30 0.70
N VAL A 47 6.94 -5.39 1.34
CA VAL A 47 6.11 -6.43 0.71
C VAL A 47 4.85 -6.60 1.53
N ASP A 48 3.73 -6.67 0.83
CA ASP A 48 2.44 -7.04 1.37
C ASP A 48 1.77 -8.05 0.46
N VAL A 49 1.01 -8.99 1.03
CA VAL A 49 0.30 -10.02 0.29
C VAL A 49 -1.13 -10.17 0.80
N GLU A 50 -2.05 -10.45 -0.13
CA GLU A 50 -3.39 -10.91 0.18
C GLU A 50 -3.51 -12.39 -0.18
N THR A 51 -4.20 -13.14 0.65
CA THR A 51 -4.30 -14.60 0.55
C THR A 51 -5.73 -15.09 0.66
N THR A 52 -5.99 -16.33 0.26
CA THR A 52 -7.31 -16.98 0.42
C THR A 52 -7.65 -17.30 1.89
N GLY A 53 -6.68 -17.19 2.80
CA GLY A 53 -6.81 -17.43 4.23
C GLY A 53 -5.46 -17.36 4.92
N LEU A 54 -5.38 -17.82 6.17
CA LEU A 54 -4.18 -17.70 7.01
C LEU A 54 -3.40 -19.01 7.18
N GLU A 55 -3.86 -20.10 6.56
CA GLU A 55 -3.22 -21.40 6.69
C GLU A 55 -2.21 -21.62 5.56
N ALA A 56 -0.92 -21.48 5.88
CA ALA A 56 0.16 -21.53 4.90
C ALA A 56 0.25 -22.87 4.11
N SER A 57 -0.29 -23.94 4.65
CA SER A 57 -0.28 -25.27 4.01
C SER A 57 -1.37 -25.45 2.96
N SER A 58 -2.44 -24.64 3.01
CA SER A 58 -3.62 -24.80 2.17
C SER A 58 -4.09 -23.54 1.48
N ASP A 59 -3.71 -22.38 2.00
CA ASP A 59 -4.10 -21.10 1.40
C ASP A 59 -3.07 -20.62 0.37
N ALA A 60 -3.56 -19.83 -0.57
CA ALA A 60 -2.78 -19.32 -1.69
C ALA A 60 -2.69 -17.79 -1.66
N ILE A 61 -1.59 -17.24 -2.12
CA ILE A 61 -1.46 -15.81 -2.40
C ILE A 61 -2.35 -15.49 -3.58
N ILE A 62 -3.13 -14.41 -3.49
CA ILE A 62 -3.99 -13.88 -4.56
C ILE A 62 -3.57 -12.49 -5.04
N GLN A 63 -2.82 -11.74 -4.21
CA GLN A 63 -2.20 -10.48 -4.58
C GLN A 63 -0.85 -10.35 -3.91
N PHE A 64 0.10 -9.82 -4.65
CA PHE A 64 1.40 -9.36 -4.16
C PHE A 64 1.53 -7.87 -4.42
N CYS A 65 1.98 -7.12 -3.44
CA CYS A 65 2.41 -5.75 -3.61
C CYS A 65 3.82 -5.57 -3.07
N GLY A 66 4.68 -4.95 -3.87
CA GLY A 66 6.05 -4.61 -3.48
C GLY A 66 6.35 -3.15 -3.74
N VAL A 67 6.93 -2.45 -2.77
CA VAL A 67 7.40 -1.09 -2.93
C VAL A 67 8.91 -1.05 -2.74
N PRO A 68 9.68 -0.91 -3.83
CA PRO A 68 11.14 -0.78 -3.73
C PRO A 68 11.51 0.58 -3.13
N PHE A 69 12.53 0.62 -2.28
CA PHE A 69 13.07 1.86 -1.75
C PHE A 69 14.58 1.75 -1.54
N ASP A 70 15.26 2.88 -1.59
CA ASP A 70 16.68 2.97 -1.33
C ASP A 70 16.93 3.51 0.07
N TYR A 71 17.85 2.92 0.81
CA TYR A 71 18.22 3.30 2.16
C TYR A 71 19.73 3.19 2.40
N ALA A 72 20.25 3.95 3.36
CA ALA A 72 21.62 3.85 3.82
C ALA A 72 21.68 2.91 5.03
N PRO A 73 22.35 1.74 4.96
CA PRO A 73 22.43 0.82 6.09
C PRO A 73 23.12 1.40 7.32
N ALA A 74 24.07 2.33 7.11
CA ALA A 74 24.84 2.93 8.19
C ALA A 74 24.00 3.87 9.06
N SER A 75 23.12 4.66 8.46
CA SER A 75 22.32 5.68 9.17
C SER A 75 20.85 5.25 9.35
N GLY A 76 20.38 4.25 8.60
CA GLY A 76 18.95 3.87 8.53
C GLY A 76 18.09 4.86 7.75
N ARG A 77 18.68 5.90 7.12
CA ARG A 77 17.91 6.90 6.37
C ARG A 77 17.34 6.32 5.09
N VAL A 78 16.09 6.66 4.80
CA VAL A 78 15.42 6.34 3.54
C VAL A 78 15.64 7.49 2.56
N TYR A 79 15.95 7.17 1.32
CA TYR A 79 16.21 8.12 0.25
C TYR A 79 15.09 8.14 -0.77
N GLY A 80 15.11 7.27 -1.75
CA GLY A 80 14.13 7.22 -2.82
C GLY A 80 13.10 6.11 -2.61
N ILE A 81 11.86 6.39 -2.99
CA ILE A 81 10.79 5.41 -3.10
C ILE A 81 10.51 5.20 -4.60
N HIS A 82 10.50 3.95 -5.02
CA HIS A 82 10.25 3.59 -6.41
C HIS A 82 8.78 3.22 -6.64
N PRO A 83 8.32 3.16 -7.89
CA PRO A 83 6.95 2.76 -8.20
C PRO A 83 6.60 1.41 -7.60
N ALA A 84 5.40 1.31 -7.01
CA ALA A 84 4.90 0.05 -6.49
C ALA A 84 4.66 -0.96 -7.63
N ILE A 85 4.96 -2.22 -7.33
CA ILE A 85 4.66 -3.37 -8.17
C ILE A 85 3.46 -4.06 -7.53
N THR A 86 2.39 -4.26 -8.29
CA THR A 86 1.20 -4.99 -7.84
C THR A 86 0.86 -6.06 -8.86
N CYS A 87 0.77 -7.30 -8.42
CA CYS A 87 0.46 -8.45 -9.26
C CYS A 87 -0.64 -9.29 -8.59
N PHE A 88 -1.44 -9.97 -9.41
CA PHE A 88 -2.43 -10.93 -8.95
C PHE A 88 -2.00 -12.36 -9.30
N GLU A 89 -2.49 -13.32 -8.52
CA GLU A 89 -2.37 -14.76 -8.78
C GLU A 89 -3.74 -15.38 -8.74
N ASP A 90 -4.07 -16.16 -9.77
CA ASP A 90 -5.26 -16.99 -9.79
C ASP A 90 -5.04 -18.23 -8.89
N PRO A 91 -5.78 -18.38 -7.79
CA PRO A 91 -5.61 -19.53 -6.89
C PRO A 91 -6.14 -20.84 -7.49
N GLY A 92 -6.73 -20.81 -8.68
CA GLY A 92 -7.35 -21.98 -9.32
C GLY A 92 -8.58 -22.51 -8.60
N ARG A 93 -9.15 -21.75 -7.69
CA ARG A 93 -10.35 -22.06 -6.89
C ARG A 93 -11.06 -20.78 -6.47
N PRO A 94 -12.36 -20.82 -6.14
CA PRO A 94 -13.08 -19.64 -5.68
C PRO A 94 -12.44 -19.00 -4.44
N ILE A 95 -12.34 -17.67 -4.45
CA ILE A 95 -11.91 -16.91 -3.28
C ILE A 95 -13.03 -16.92 -2.25
N PRO A 96 -12.74 -17.26 -0.96
CA PRO A 96 -13.77 -17.28 0.07
C PRO A 96 -14.49 -15.94 0.21
N PRO A 97 -15.83 -15.92 0.37
CA PRO A 97 -16.61 -14.67 0.43
C PRO A 97 -16.10 -13.67 1.47
N PHE A 98 -15.65 -14.13 2.64
CA PHE A 98 -15.11 -13.26 3.68
C PHE A 98 -13.80 -12.58 3.27
N VAL A 99 -13.00 -13.22 2.40
CA VAL A 99 -11.77 -12.62 1.85
C VAL A 99 -12.15 -11.55 0.83
N VAL A 100 -13.10 -11.81 -0.05
CA VAL A 100 -13.63 -10.82 -1.01
C VAL A 100 -14.17 -9.60 -0.27
N GLU A 101 -14.93 -9.79 0.80
CA GLU A 101 -15.47 -8.69 1.62
C GLU A 101 -14.35 -7.87 2.26
N LYS A 102 -13.31 -8.53 2.77
CA LYS A 102 -12.19 -7.87 3.47
C LYS A 102 -11.23 -7.16 2.52
N THR A 103 -10.88 -7.77 1.39
CA THR A 103 -9.84 -7.28 0.48
C THR A 103 -10.40 -6.55 -0.74
N GLY A 104 -11.64 -6.82 -1.12
CA GLY A 104 -12.24 -6.36 -2.36
C GLY A 104 -11.75 -7.12 -3.61
N ILE A 105 -10.90 -8.15 -3.45
CA ILE A 105 -10.36 -8.93 -4.56
C ILE A 105 -11.37 -10.02 -4.92
N THR A 106 -11.81 -10.02 -6.17
CA THR A 106 -12.81 -10.98 -6.69
C THR A 106 -12.15 -12.02 -7.58
N ASP A 107 -12.84 -13.17 -7.80
CA ASP A 107 -12.40 -14.20 -8.74
C ASP A 107 -12.14 -13.63 -10.14
N ALA A 108 -12.95 -12.67 -10.59
CA ALA A 108 -12.79 -12.04 -11.90
C ALA A 108 -11.50 -11.20 -12.02
N MET A 109 -11.03 -10.62 -10.91
CA MET A 109 -9.81 -9.81 -10.91
C MET A 109 -8.55 -10.66 -11.04
N VAL A 110 -8.57 -11.87 -10.50
CA VAL A 110 -7.41 -12.77 -10.46
C VAL A 110 -7.40 -13.80 -11.60
N ALA A 111 -8.55 -14.01 -12.27
CA ALA A 111 -8.71 -15.03 -13.30
C ALA A 111 -7.60 -15.02 -14.34
N GLY A 112 -6.85 -16.12 -14.45
CA GLY A 112 -5.75 -16.29 -15.39
C GLY A 112 -4.49 -15.45 -15.09
N GLN A 113 -4.44 -14.73 -13.97
CA GLN A 113 -3.27 -13.97 -13.56
C GLN A 113 -2.21 -14.86 -12.92
N ARG A 114 -0.93 -14.54 -13.14
CA ARG A 114 0.23 -15.28 -12.60
C ARG A 114 1.26 -14.30 -12.07
N LEU A 115 1.84 -14.62 -10.91
CA LEU A 115 2.89 -13.79 -10.29
C LEU A 115 4.24 -13.87 -10.99
N ASP A 116 4.46 -14.91 -11.78
CA ASP A 116 5.73 -15.23 -12.44
C ASP A 116 5.82 -14.79 -13.91
N GLU A 117 4.85 -14.01 -14.40
CA GLU A 117 4.79 -13.49 -15.77
C GLU A 117 5.21 -12.01 -15.91
#